data_a0e69f858b9a3536e7982beb907b6b19
#
_entry.id   a0e69f858b9a3536e7982beb907b6b19
#
_cell.length_a   1.000
_cell.length_b   1.000
_cell.length_c   1.000
_cell.angle_alpha   90.00
_cell.angle_beta   90.00
_cell.angle_gamma   90.00
#
_symmetry.space_group_name_H-M   'P 1'
#
loop_
_entity.id
_entity.type
_entity.pdbx_description
1 polymer ?
#
loop_
_entity_poly.entity_id
_entity_poly.type
_entity_poly.pdbx_seq_one_letter_code
_entity_poly.pdbx_strand_id
1 'polypeptide(L)'
;MSMSMRDRMKAGKLFTDMCEGLPEERLRGKELMYEFNHTRPSEIKKREKLIREMFATVGENAWIEPPIYFSYGSNIHIGKNFYANFNFTIVDDYTVTIGDNVLIAPNVTISVTGHPVHHELRKFGEMFSFPVTIGNNVWIGSNVVINPGVTIGDGTVV
;
A
#
# COMPACT_ATOMS: atom_id res chain seq x y z
N MET A 1 -0.71 -4.65 -30.97
CA MET A 1 -1.26 -3.73 -29.95
C MET A 1 -0.18 -3.48 -28.91
N SER A 2 0.01 -2.24 -28.47
CA SER A 2 0.95 -1.95 -27.37
C SER A 2 0.40 -2.51 -26.07
N MET A 3 1.28 -3.03 -25.21
CA MET A 3 0.93 -3.54 -23.89
C MET A 3 0.46 -2.38 -23.00
N SER A 4 -0.65 -2.54 -22.26
CA SER A 4 -1.13 -1.53 -21.32
C SER A 4 -0.12 -1.31 -20.18
N MET A 5 -0.21 -0.17 -19.48
CA MET A 5 0.67 0.09 -18.31
C MET A 5 0.47 -0.95 -17.20
N ARG A 6 -0.78 -1.37 -16.97
CA ARG A 6 -1.08 -2.45 -16.01
C ARG A 6 -0.46 -3.79 -16.41
N ASP A 7 -0.47 -4.13 -17.71
CA ASP A 7 0.16 -5.36 -18.17
C ASP A 7 1.69 -5.27 -18.12
N ARG A 8 2.24 -4.07 -18.32
CA ARG A 8 3.68 -3.81 -18.13
C ARG A 8 4.09 -4.01 -16.66
N MET A 9 3.32 -3.46 -15.71
CA MET A 9 3.52 -3.70 -14.26
C MET A 9 3.55 -5.20 -13.94
N LYS A 10 2.51 -5.95 -14.38
CA LYS A 10 2.43 -7.40 -14.16
C LYS A 10 3.60 -8.18 -14.75
N ALA A 11 4.12 -7.70 -15.86
CA ALA A 11 5.26 -8.31 -16.55
C ALA A 11 6.63 -7.84 -16.00
N GLY A 12 6.68 -7.03 -14.94
CA GLY A 12 7.91 -6.47 -14.36
C GLY A 12 8.65 -5.51 -15.31
N LYS A 13 7.94 -4.90 -16.27
CA LYS A 13 8.51 -3.95 -17.23
C LYS A 13 8.35 -2.53 -16.72
N LEU A 14 9.19 -1.62 -17.24
CA LEU A 14 9.06 -0.20 -16.96
C LEU A 14 7.71 0.33 -17.42
N PHE A 15 7.10 1.20 -16.62
CA PHE A 15 5.81 1.81 -16.86
C PHE A 15 5.79 3.26 -16.38
N THR A 16 4.73 4.00 -16.73
CA THR A 16 4.38 5.30 -16.16
C THR A 16 2.96 5.23 -15.59
N ASP A 17 2.69 5.99 -14.55
CA ASP A 17 1.38 6.09 -13.89
C ASP A 17 0.58 7.36 -14.28
N MET A 18 1.02 8.05 -15.33
CA MET A 18 0.46 9.34 -15.77
C MET A 18 -0.58 9.20 -16.88
N CYS A 19 -1.12 8.01 -17.12
CA CYS A 19 -2.08 7.73 -18.19
C CYS A 19 -3.01 6.55 -17.83
N GLU A 20 -3.92 6.18 -18.74
CA GLU A 20 -4.81 5.01 -18.66
C GLU A 20 -5.73 4.98 -17.43
N GLY A 21 -6.16 6.15 -16.93
CA GLY A 21 -7.02 6.25 -15.74
C GLY A 21 -6.31 6.07 -14.39
N LEU A 22 -4.99 5.85 -14.39
CA LEU A 22 -4.20 5.71 -13.18
C LEU A 22 -4.18 6.98 -12.31
N PRO A 23 -4.07 8.20 -12.88
CA PRO A 23 -4.16 9.44 -12.09
C PRO A 23 -5.51 9.59 -11.37
N GLU A 24 -6.61 9.24 -12.00
CA GLU A 24 -7.97 9.33 -11.45
C GLU A 24 -8.16 8.34 -10.30
N GLU A 25 -7.67 7.10 -10.44
CA GLU A 25 -7.71 6.11 -9.36
C GLU A 25 -6.88 6.56 -8.15
N ARG A 26 -5.70 7.09 -8.40
CA ARG A 26 -4.84 7.64 -7.35
C ARG A 26 -5.51 8.83 -6.64
N LEU A 27 -6.16 9.73 -7.38
CA LEU A 27 -6.90 10.85 -6.80
C LEU A 27 -8.01 10.34 -5.88
N ARG A 28 -8.82 9.36 -6.32
CA ARG A 28 -9.87 8.75 -5.50
C ARG A 28 -9.30 8.20 -4.18
N GLY A 29 -8.20 7.47 -4.24
CA GLY A 29 -7.54 6.94 -3.04
C GLY A 29 -7.11 8.05 -2.08
N LYS A 30 -6.52 9.13 -2.61
CA LYS A 30 -6.07 10.27 -1.82
C LYS A 30 -7.20 11.06 -1.16
N GLU A 31 -8.35 11.18 -1.81
CA GLU A 31 -9.53 11.80 -1.21
C GLU A 31 -10.06 10.99 -0.01
N LEU A 32 -10.16 9.65 -0.14
CA LEU A 32 -10.53 8.77 0.96
C LEU A 32 -9.53 8.83 2.13
N MET A 33 -8.25 8.83 1.80
CA MET A 33 -7.17 8.97 2.79
C MET A 33 -7.24 10.31 3.53
N TYR A 34 -7.48 11.40 2.80
CA TYR A 34 -7.66 12.73 3.40
C TYR A 34 -8.83 12.72 4.38
N GLU A 35 -9.98 12.19 3.97
CA GLU A 35 -11.16 12.11 4.84
C GLU A 35 -10.88 11.27 6.09
N PHE A 36 -10.23 10.11 5.95
CA PHE A 36 -9.86 9.25 7.07
C PHE A 36 -8.92 9.96 8.06
N ASN A 37 -7.87 10.58 7.56
CA ASN A 37 -6.86 11.25 8.39
C ASN A 37 -7.41 12.47 9.15
N HIS A 38 -8.52 13.05 8.71
CA HIS A 38 -9.19 14.19 9.36
C HIS A 38 -10.41 13.80 10.22
N THR A 39 -10.63 12.51 10.44
CA THR A 39 -11.69 12.06 11.37
C THR A 39 -11.32 12.40 12.82
N ARG A 40 -12.35 12.72 13.63
CA ARG A 40 -12.16 12.85 15.08
C ARG A 40 -11.92 11.47 15.71
N PRO A 41 -11.14 11.39 16.82
CA PRO A 41 -10.94 10.11 17.51
C PRO A 41 -12.24 9.41 17.95
N SER A 42 -13.30 10.16 18.20
CA SER A 42 -14.63 9.65 18.60
C SER A 42 -15.47 9.10 17.43
N GLU A 43 -15.09 9.34 16.18
CA GLU A 43 -15.83 8.91 14.97
C GLU A 43 -15.49 7.46 14.57
N ILE A 44 -15.57 6.52 15.51
CA ILE A 44 -15.14 5.11 15.34
C ILE A 44 -15.83 4.45 14.14
N LYS A 45 -17.16 4.52 14.05
CA LYS A 45 -17.92 3.92 12.94
C LYS A 45 -17.58 4.51 11.58
N LYS A 46 -17.27 5.82 11.53
CA LYS A 46 -16.82 6.47 10.31
C LYS A 46 -15.45 5.95 9.88
N ARG A 47 -14.52 5.79 10.82
CA ARG A 47 -13.20 5.21 10.55
C ARG A 47 -13.28 3.78 10.04
N GLU A 48 -14.09 2.93 10.68
CA GLU A 48 -14.31 1.54 10.24
C GLU A 48 -14.86 1.47 8.80
N LYS A 49 -15.80 2.35 8.45
CA LYS A 49 -16.33 2.46 7.09
C LYS A 49 -15.26 2.87 6.11
N LEU A 50 -14.51 3.95 6.39
CA LEU A 50 -13.47 4.46 5.51
C LEU A 50 -12.33 3.45 5.30
N ILE A 51 -11.92 2.71 6.35
CA ILE A 51 -10.92 1.63 6.21
C ILE A 51 -11.36 0.61 5.15
N ARG A 52 -12.65 0.21 5.15
CA ARG A 52 -13.18 -0.72 4.15
C ARG A 52 -13.28 -0.14 2.74
N GLU A 53 -13.45 1.17 2.62
CA GLU A 53 -13.57 1.86 1.33
C GLU A 53 -12.21 2.21 0.71
N MET A 54 -11.18 2.41 1.54
CA MET A 54 -9.83 2.77 1.08
C MET A 54 -9.12 1.65 0.35
N PHE A 55 -9.34 0.38 0.73
CA PHE A 55 -8.53 -0.74 0.29
C PHE A 55 -9.30 -1.72 -0.58
N ALA A 56 -8.57 -2.52 -1.39
CA ALA A 56 -9.15 -3.54 -2.25
C ALA A 56 -9.92 -4.59 -1.46
N THR A 57 -9.34 -5.10 -0.38
CA THR A 57 -9.99 -6.02 0.56
C THR A 57 -9.54 -5.73 1.99
N VAL A 58 -10.47 -5.87 2.94
CA VAL A 58 -10.19 -5.72 4.38
C VAL A 58 -10.91 -6.81 5.15
N GLY A 59 -10.17 -7.59 5.91
CA GLY A 59 -10.69 -8.62 6.81
C GLY A 59 -11.41 -8.02 8.04
N GLU A 60 -12.00 -8.90 8.83
CA GLU A 60 -12.68 -8.52 10.07
C GLU A 60 -11.68 -7.96 11.10
N ASN A 61 -12.14 -7.06 11.96
CA ASN A 61 -11.39 -6.47 13.06
C ASN A 61 -10.09 -5.76 12.64
N ALA A 62 -10.03 -5.22 11.44
CA ALA A 62 -8.91 -4.37 11.03
C ALA A 62 -9.03 -2.98 11.65
N TRP A 63 -7.93 -2.47 12.19
CA TRP A 63 -7.85 -1.12 12.74
C TRP A 63 -6.57 -0.41 12.31
N ILE A 64 -6.69 0.87 12.04
CA ILE A 64 -5.58 1.73 11.63
C ILE A 64 -5.65 3.04 12.42
N GLU A 65 -4.54 3.41 13.03
CA GLU A 65 -4.39 4.71 13.65
C GLU A 65 -3.99 5.76 12.61
N PRO A 66 -4.74 6.86 12.47
CA PRO A 66 -4.34 7.94 11.59
C PRO A 66 -3.12 8.69 12.17
N PRO A 67 -2.29 9.34 11.30
CA PRO A 67 -2.46 9.34 9.85
C PRO A 67 -1.90 8.08 9.17
N ILE A 68 -2.51 7.73 8.04
CA ILE A 68 -2.00 6.74 7.09
C ILE A 68 -1.73 7.42 5.74
N TYR A 69 -0.77 6.92 4.97
CA TYR A 69 -0.46 7.42 3.64
C TYR A 69 -0.35 6.28 2.63
N PHE A 70 -0.97 6.45 1.47
CA PHE A 70 -0.86 5.49 0.37
C PHE A 70 -1.05 6.17 -1.00
N SER A 71 -0.69 5.47 -2.07
CA SER A 71 -0.84 5.99 -3.43
C SER A 71 -2.26 5.80 -3.96
N TYR A 72 -2.74 4.57 -4.03
CA TYR A 72 -4.04 4.20 -4.61
C TYR A 72 -5.01 3.65 -3.58
N GLY A 73 -4.54 2.82 -2.65
CA GLY A 73 -5.35 2.02 -1.73
C GLY A 73 -5.97 0.78 -2.40
N SER A 74 -6.42 0.92 -3.64
CA SER A 74 -7.07 -0.16 -4.41
C SER A 74 -6.18 -1.35 -4.75
N ASN A 75 -4.88 -1.27 -4.50
CA ASN A 75 -3.92 -2.36 -4.68
C ASN A 75 -3.52 -3.06 -3.36
N ILE A 76 -4.14 -2.65 -2.24
CA ILE A 76 -3.81 -3.15 -0.90
C ILE A 76 -4.87 -4.15 -0.45
N HIS A 77 -4.42 -5.34 -0.05
CA HIS A 77 -5.23 -6.41 0.51
C HIS A 77 -4.82 -6.67 1.96
N ILE A 78 -5.77 -6.56 2.88
CA ILE A 78 -5.55 -6.69 4.32
C ILE A 78 -6.38 -7.85 4.86
N GLY A 79 -5.75 -8.74 5.63
CA GLY A 79 -6.37 -9.86 6.32
C GLY A 79 -7.13 -9.45 7.58
N LYS A 80 -7.53 -10.44 8.38
CA LYS A 80 -8.29 -10.28 9.64
C LYS A 80 -7.37 -9.84 10.78
N ASN A 81 -7.96 -9.16 11.77
CA ASN A 81 -7.28 -8.74 13.01
C ASN A 81 -5.99 -7.95 12.73
N PHE A 82 -6.02 -7.14 11.69
CA PHE A 82 -4.91 -6.26 11.32
C PHE A 82 -4.89 -5.03 12.21
N TYR A 83 -3.70 -4.64 12.65
CA TYR A 83 -3.50 -3.37 13.35
C TYR A 83 -2.31 -2.61 12.75
N ALA A 84 -2.51 -1.35 12.40
CA ALA A 84 -1.43 -0.44 12.04
C ALA A 84 -1.42 0.79 12.94
N ASN A 85 -0.24 1.13 13.45
CA ASN A 85 0.03 2.32 14.24
C ASN A 85 0.27 3.54 13.33
N PHE A 86 0.58 4.70 13.92
CA PHE A 86 0.70 5.99 13.24
C PHE A 86 1.72 6.01 12.11
N ASN A 87 1.45 6.82 11.09
CA ASN A 87 2.35 7.07 9.95
C ASN A 87 2.68 5.81 9.15
N PHE A 88 1.75 4.87 9.06
CA PHE A 88 1.91 3.74 8.15
C PHE A 88 1.83 4.26 6.71
N THR A 89 2.87 4.02 5.91
CA THR A 89 3.01 4.53 4.55
C THR A 89 3.12 3.39 3.55
N ILE A 90 2.33 3.42 2.48
CA ILE A 90 2.29 2.36 1.47
C ILE A 90 2.32 2.99 0.07
N VAL A 91 3.42 2.79 -0.66
CA VAL A 91 3.50 3.16 -2.08
C VAL A 91 3.03 1.95 -2.88
N ASP A 92 1.73 1.92 -3.19
CA ASP A 92 1.00 0.78 -3.74
C ASP A 92 0.65 0.95 -5.22
N ASP A 93 1.63 1.25 -6.07
CA ASP A 93 1.40 1.24 -7.53
C ASP A 93 1.11 -0.16 -8.05
N TYR A 94 1.47 -1.19 -7.29
CA TYR A 94 1.13 -2.59 -7.55
C TYR A 94 0.71 -3.29 -6.24
N THR A 95 0.46 -4.60 -6.30
CA THR A 95 -0.18 -5.36 -5.21
C THR A 95 0.65 -5.40 -3.92
N VAL A 96 0.01 -5.06 -2.81
CA VAL A 96 0.46 -5.33 -1.44
C VAL A 96 -0.53 -6.29 -0.79
N THR A 97 -0.05 -7.43 -0.32
CA THR A 97 -0.88 -8.42 0.40
C THR A 97 -0.38 -8.56 1.83
N ILE A 98 -1.27 -8.37 2.78
CA ILE A 98 -1.01 -8.50 4.22
C ILE A 98 -1.95 -9.56 4.78
N GLY A 99 -1.38 -10.57 5.42
CA GLY A 99 -2.11 -11.70 6.00
C GLY A 99 -2.91 -11.35 7.27
N ASP A 100 -3.35 -12.40 7.97
CA ASP A 100 -4.11 -12.30 9.19
C ASP A 100 -3.21 -12.06 10.42
N ASN A 101 -3.75 -11.37 11.44
CA ASN A 101 -3.08 -11.13 12.73
C ASN A 101 -1.72 -10.41 12.57
N VAL A 102 -1.65 -9.41 11.70
CA VAL A 102 -0.43 -8.62 11.47
C VAL A 102 -0.47 -7.34 12.28
N LEU A 103 0.64 -7.05 12.95
CA LEU A 103 0.84 -5.82 13.73
C LEU A 103 1.92 -4.96 13.08
N ILE A 104 1.58 -3.72 12.78
CA ILE A 104 2.49 -2.72 12.19
C ILE A 104 2.75 -1.62 13.23
N ALA A 105 4.00 -1.45 13.62
CA ALA A 105 4.42 -0.39 14.53
C ALA A 105 4.50 0.98 13.83
N PRO A 106 4.72 2.10 14.57
CA PRO A 106 4.79 3.44 13.97
C PRO A 106 5.88 3.60 12.92
N ASN A 107 5.59 4.45 11.91
CA ASN A 107 6.54 4.86 10.88
C ASN A 107 7.06 3.71 10.00
N VAL A 108 6.27 2.68 9.77
CA VAL A 108 6.61 1.62 8.81
C VAL A 108 6.27 2.09 7.41
N THR A 109 7.18 1.82 6.47
CA THR A 109 6.99 2.10 5.05
C THR A 109 7.06 0.82 4.23
N ILE A 110 6.06 0.60 3.38
CA ILE A 110 6.06 -0.43 2.34
C ILE A 110 6.12 0.27 0.99
N SER A 111 7.04 -0.11 0.13
CA SER A 111 7.06 0.35 -1.26
C SER A 111 7.13 -0.83 -2.21
N VAL A 112 6.18 -0.91 -3.14
CA VAL A 112 6.23 -1.88 -4.25
C VAL A 112 6.92 -1.31 -5.47
N THR A 113 7.27 -0.02 -5.44
CA THR A 113 7.72 0.76 -6.60
C THR A 113 9.13 1.27 -6.42
N GLY A 114 9.89 1.27 -7.49
CA GLY A 114 11.20 1.90 -7.60
C GLY A 114 11.41 2.51 -8.98
N HIS A 115 12.48 3.27 -9.10
CA HIS A 115 12.93 3.84 -10.37
C HIS A 115 14.19 3.14 -10.86
N PRO A 116 14.43 3.08 -12.19
CA PRO A 116 15.65 2.52 -12.74
C PRO A 116 16.91 3.18 -12.16
N VAL A 117 17.91 2.37 -11.84
CA VAL A 117 19.21 2.86 -11.33
C VAL A 117 19.91 3.72 -12.39
N HIS A 118 19.82 3.32 -13.66
CA HIS A 118 20.41 4.09 -14.77
C HIS A 118 19.64 5.39 -14.98
N HIS A 119 20.32 6.54 -14.87
CA HIS A 119 19.70 7.86 -14.87
C HIS A 119 18.97 8.19 -16.19
N GLU A 120 19.47 7.72 -17.34
CA GLU A 120 18.82 7.94 -18.63
C GLU A 120 17.42 7.29 -18.73
N LEU A 121 17.24 6.12 -18.12
CA LEU A 121 15.94 5.45 -18.03
C LEU A 121 15.00 6.12 -17.00
N ARG A 122 15.58 6.80 -16.01
CA ARG A 122 14.81 7.44 -14.92
C ARG A 122 14.37 8.86 -15.23
N LYS A 123 15.04 9.55 -16.15
CA LYS A 123 14.83 10.98 -16.41
C LYS A 123 13.40 11.38 -16.83
N PHE A 124 12.63 10.43 -17.35
CA PHE A 124 11.23 10.63 -17.72
C PHE A 124 10.23 10.12 -16.66
N GLY A 125 10.71 9.74 -15.48
CA GLY A 125 9.87 9.26 -14.38
C GLY A 125 9.42 7.80 -14.53
N GLU A 126 10.03 7.03 -15.41
CA GLU A 126 9.70 5.60 -15.55
C GLU A 126 9.98 4.83 -14.27
N MET A 127 9.12 3.86 -13.97
CA MET A 127 9.08 3.08 -12.74
C MET A 127 9.06 1.58 -13.05
N PHE A 128 9.44 0.79 -12.08
CA PHE A 128 9.13 -0.64 -12.01
C PHE A 128 8.40 -0.94 -10.70
N SER A 129 7.61 -2.02 -10.67
CA SER A 129 6.95 -2.47 -9.45
C SER A 129 7.05 -3.98 -9.29
N PHE A 130 7.27 -4.41 -8.04
CA PHE A 130 7.20 -5.82 -7.65
C PHE A 130 6.31 -5.94 -6.40
N PRO A 131 5.44 -6.97 -6.33
CA PRO A 131 4.50 -7.09 -5.23
C PRO A 131 5.24 -7.31 -3.90
N VAL A 132 4.64 -6.84 -2.81
CA VAL A 132 5.08 -7.14 -1.45
C VAL A 132 4.03 -8.06 -0.81
N THR A 133 4.49 -9.11 -0.14
CA THR A 133 3.64 -10.05 0.58
C THR A 133 4.11 -10.18 2.02
N ILE A 134 3.19 -9.95 2.96
CA ILE A 134 3.40 -10.19 4.39
C ILE A 134 2.47 -11.33 4.79
N GLY A 135 3.03 -12.37 5.38
CA GLY A 135 2.30 -13.55 5.85
C GLY A 135 1.44 -13.28 7.08
N ASN A 136 1.01 -14.36 7.73
CA ASN A 136 0.17 -14.30 8.92
C ASN A 136 1.00 -14.20 10.21
N ASN A 137 0.41 -13.64 11.27
CA ASN A 137 1.03 -13.57 12.60
C ASN A 137 2.40 -12.86 12.58
N VAL A 138 2.53 -11.80 11.81
CA VAL A 138 3.77 -11.02 11.63
C VAL A 138 3.72 -9.76 12.48
N TRP A 139 4.85 -9.41 13.08
CA TRP A 139 5.04 -8.11 13.71
C TRP A 139 6.17 -7.33 13.03
N ILE A 140 5.83 -6.16 12.50
CA ILE A 140 6.79 -5.22 11.90
C ILE A 140 7.09 -4.11 12.90
N GLY A 141 8.35 -4.02 13.32
CA GLY A 141 8.81 -3.00 14.28
C GLY A 141 8.85 -1.58 13.70
N SER A 142 9.05 -0.60 14.57
CA SER A 142 9.04 0.82 14.18
C SER A 142 10.16 1.18 13.23
N ASN A 143 9.88 2.10 12.29
CA ASN A 143 10.83 2.63 11.30
C ASN A 143 11.37 1.58 10.31
N VAL A 144 10.71 0.44 10.18
CA VAL A 144 11.06 -0.56 9.15
C VAL A 144 10.64 -0.06 7.77
N VAL A 145 11.50 -0.30 6.79
CA VAL A 145 11.23 -0.07 5.37
C VAL A 145 11.24 -1.40 4.62
N ILE A 146 10.14 -1.72 3.94
CA ILE A 146 9.98 -2.93 3.13
C ILE A 146 10.01 -2.52 1.66
N ASN A 147 11.01 -3.00 0.94
CA ASN A 147 11.28 -2.64 -0.45
C ASN A 147 10.52 -3.53 -1.45
N PRO A 148 10.45 -3.13 -2.75
CA PRO A 148 9.76 -3.88 -3.79
C PRO A 148 10.18 -5.36 -3.87
N GLY A 149 9.21 -6.24 -4.01
CA GLY A 149 9.42 -7.68 -4.20
C GLY A 149 9.70 -8.48 -2.92
N VAL A 150 9.69 -7.85 -1.75
CA VAL A 150 9.94 -8.54 -0.48
C VAL A 150 8.75 -9.41 -0.09
N THR A 151 9.05 -10.64 0.34
CA THR A 151 8.10 -11.54 1.00
C THR A 151 8.55 -11.81 2.43
N ILE A 152 7.65 -11.57 3.39
CA ILE A 152 7.85 -11.85 4.82
C ILE A 152 6.97 -13.04 5.16
N GLY A 153 7.60 -14.12 5.64
CA GLY A 153 6.90 -15.37 6.00
C GLY A 153 6.08 -15.26 7.28
N ASP A 154 5.20 -16.23 7.50
CA ASP A 154 4.34 -16.32 8.69
C ASP A 154 5.18 -16.33 9.99
N GLY A 155 4.64 -15.69 11.03
CA GLY A 155 5.23 -15.68 12.37
C GLY A 155 6.52 -14.87 12.50
N THR A 156 6.90 -14.10 11.48
CA THR A 156 8.14 -13.31 11.48
C THR A 156 8.01 -12.05 12.33
N VAL A 157 9.11 -11.67 12.98
CA VAL A 157 9.32 -10.36 13.61
C VAL A 157 10.45 -9.64 12.86
N VAL A 158 10.18 -8.40 12.44
CA VAL A 158 11.15 -7.56 11.71
C VAL A 158 11.47 -6.33 12.55
#